data_519f5224a3c5c7f40fd173fa83ad25fb
#
_entry.id   519f5224a3c5c7f40fd173fa83ad25fb
#
_cell.length_a   1.000
_cell.length_b   1.000
_cell.length_c   1.000
_cell.angle_alpha   90.00
_cell.angle_beta   90.00
_cell.angle_gamma   90.00
#
_symmetry.space_group_name_H-M   'P 1'
#
loop_
_entity.id
_entity.type
_entity.pdbx_description
1 polymer ?
#
loop_
_entity_poly.entity_id
_entity_poly.type
_entity_poly.pdbx_seq_one_letter_code
_entity_poly.pdbx_strand_id
1 'polypeptide(L)'
;VTATRTLSAAEAILRSRADLRPAGAWFPRSPEAEGGCGVTGFACNIPVGGKHIYEPSIQMRNRGNGKGGGIAACGLVPQDMGVSPGVLREDYILQVALLDPAARGEVEREAIEPWFDVDQGGMVPTVDDYREVPLLEVRPPDVARYFVRVKPGVLARFADEKGLSRAGLSPRELEDEFVCQNSIRLNQRFYASLGEKRAFVLSHARNLIIIKIVGYAEAAVEYYRMADMRAHVWIAHQRYPTKGRVWHPGGAHPFIGLNEALVHNGDFANYHSVSEYLAGRNIFPQFLTDTEVSVLLFDLWSRVYRYPVEYIIEALAPTTELDFDRLPPDKQRIYRQIQAAHIHASPDGPWFFIIARSLAETGEFQLLGITDTAMLRPQVFALSEGEVSIGLICSEKQAIDATLASLAAEDPRFTPVADVYWNARGGSHTDGGAFLLTVSPANGQSANGKNYAPKAPGLHPGDSGPAKPQATYGLRVTNKFGVPVATVPGQVHYNLSVP
;
A
#
# COMPACT_ATOMS: atom_id res chain seq x y z
N VAL A 1 -37.72 15.93 -25.27
CA VAL A 1 -37.53 15.36 -23.93
C VAL A 1 -36.11 14.81 -23.92
N THR A 2 -35.16 15.57 -23.41
CA THR A 2 -33.76 15.13 -23.21
C THR A 2 -33.77 14.11 -22.08
N ALA A 3 -33.51 12.84 -22.41
CA ALA A 3 -33.33 11.79 -21.43
C ALA A 3 -32.17 12.19 -20.48
N THR A 4 -32.48 12.39 -19.22
CA THR A 4 -31.47 12.66 -18.19
C THR A 4 -30.63 11.38 -18.05
N ARG A 5 -29.41 11.38 -18.58
CA ARG A 5 -28.50 10.27 -18.46
C ARG A 5 -28.20 10.02 -16.97
N THR A 6 -28.57 8.86 -16.46
CA THR A 6 -28.20 8.44 -15.12
C THR A 6 -26.70 8.24 -15.07
N LEU A 7 -26.01 8.94 -14.14
CA LEU A 7 -24.57 8.80 -13.93
C LEU A 7 -24.26 7.41 -13.37
N SER A 8 -23.14 6.83 -13.78
CA SER A 8 -22.58 5.67 -13.09
C SER A 8 -22.08 6.07 -11.71
N ALA A 9 -21.90 5.09 -10.79
CA ALA A 9 -21.34 5.34 -9.46
C ALA A 9 -19.98 6.04 -9.55
N ALA A 10 -19.12 5.61 -10.48
CA ALA A 10 -17.83 6.23 -10.71
C ALA A 10 -17.94 7.70 -11.15
N GLU A 11 -18.81 8.01 -12.13
CA GLU A 11 -19.04 9.39 -12.56
C GLU A 11 -19.59 10.28 -11.42
N ALA A 12 -20.45 9.73 -10.57
CA ALA A 12 -21.00 10.45 -9.41
C ALA A 12 -19.89 10.75 -8.38
N ILE A 13 -19.05 9.77 -8.04
CA ILE A 13 -17.89 9.96 -7.15
C ILE A 13 -16.96 11.05 -7.69
N LEU A 14 -16.55 10.95 -8.96
CA LEU A 14 -15.63 11.93 -9.54
C LEU A 14 -16.20 13.34 -9.60
N ARG A 15 -17.48 13.49 -9.87
CA ARG A 15 -18.18 14.80 -9.81
C ARG A 15 -18.28 15.36 -8.40
N SER A 16 -18.47 14.50 -7.39
CA SER A 16 -18.58 14.92 -5.98
C SER A 16 -17.33 15.62 -5.46
N ARG A 17 -16.19 15.47 -6.15
CA ARG A 17 -14.88 16.04 -5.81
C ARG A 17 -14.63 17.42 -6.45
N ALA A 18 -15.59 17.99 -7.16
CA ALA A 18 -15.37 19.23 -7.92
C ALA A 18 -14.90 20.41 -7.05
N ASP A 19 -15.34 20.48 -5.79
CA ASP A 19 -14.94 21.49 -4.81
C ASP A 19 -13.54 21.27 -4.19
N LEU A 20 -12.91 20.12 -4.45
CA LEU A 20 -11.54 19.86 -4.02
C LEU A 20 -10.50 20.44 -5.00
N ARG A 21 -10.93 20.99 -6.12
CA ARG A 21 -10.06 21.58 -7.12
C ARG A 21 -9.28 22.76 -6.53
N PRO A 22 -7.93 22.76 -6.62
CA PRO A 22 -7.12 23.87 -6.15
C PRO A 22 -7.48 25.19 -6.87
N ALA A 23 -7.39 26.31 -6.16
CA ALA A 23 -7.53 27.62 -6.78
C ALA A 23 -6.25 27.97 -7.57
N GLY A 24 -6.41 28.36 -8.83
CA GLY A 24 -5.31 28.82 -9.70
C GLY A 24 -4.73 27.77 -10.65
N ALA A 25 -3.65 28.12 -11.36
CA ALA A 25 -2.95 27.22 -12.28
C ALA A 25 -2.24 26.12 -11.46
N TRP A 26 -2.65 24.88 -11.67
CA TRP A 26 -2.35 23.79 -10.74
C TRP A 26 -1.11 22.96 -11.08
N PHE A 27 -0.48 23.18 -12.22
CA PHE A 27 0.68 22.38 -12.61
C PHE A 27 2.00 23.05 -12.18
N PRO A 28 2.45 22.86 -10.90
CA PRO A 28 3.81 23.21 -10.56
C PRO A 28 4.74 22.29 -11.35
N ARG A 29 5.75 22.85 -11.98
CA ARG A 29 6.84 22.06 -12.55
C ARG A 29 7.55 21.35 -11.40
N SER A 30 7.27 20.07 -11.21
CA SER A 30 8.05 19.25 -10.28
C SER A 30 9.44 19.04 -10.85
N PRO A 31 10.51 19.26 -10.07
CA PRO A 31 11.83 18.79 -10.48
C PRO A 31 11.76 17.26 -10.59
N GLU A 32 12.16 16.71 -11.71
CA GLU A 32 12.26 15.27 -11.91
C GLU A 32 13.23 14.68 -10.90
N ALA A 33 12.84 13.60 -10.24
CA ALA A 33 13.69 12.87 -9.33
C ALA A 33 14.25 11.64 -10.04
N GLU A 34 15.55 11.55 -10.22
CA GLU A 34 16.22 10.31 -10.62
C GLU A 34 16.47 9.47 -9.37
N GLY A 35 16.06 8.21 -9.34
CA GLY A 35 16.15 7.43 -8.13
C GLY A 35 16.67 6.02 -8.32
N GLY A 36 17.51 5.59 -7.41
CA GLY A 36 17.88 4.20 -7.15
C GLY A 36 17.37 3.75 -5.81
N CYS A 37 16.08 3.97 -5.52
CA CYS A 37 15.47 3.64 -4.24
C CYS A 37 15.55 2.16 -3.87
N GLY A 38 15.55 1.84 -2.58
CA GLY A 38 15.39 0.49 -2.07
C GLY A 38 13.96 0.26 -1.60
N VAL A 39 13.32 -0.79 -2.11
CA VAL A 39 11.98 -1.21 -1.67
C VAL A 39 11.99 -2.66 -1.23
N THR A 40 11.25 -2.95 -0.15
CA THR A 40 11.10 -4.30 0.39
C THR A 40 9.70 -4.49 0.97
N GLY A 41 9.22 -5.71 0.98
CA GLY A 41 7.98 -6.10 1.65
C GLY A 41 7.83 -7.59 1.75
N PHE A 42 7.00 -8.02 2.69
CA PHE A 42 6.61 -9.42 2.85
C PHE A 42 5.18 -9.57 3.33
N ALA A 43 4.60 -10.72 3.02
CA ALA A 43 3.28 -11.14 3.48
C ALA A 43 3.41 -12.53 4.14
N CYS A 44 2.89 -12.68 5.35
CA CYS A 44 3.01 -13.91 6.14
C CYS A 44 1.62 -14.36 6.64
N ASN A 45 1.38 -15.66 6.64
CA ASN A 45 0.13 -16.24 7.13
C ASN A 45 -0.04 -16.18 8.66
N ILE A 46 1.01 -15.80 9.38
CA ILE A 46 0.93 -15.38 10.78
C ILE A 46 1.40 -13.91 10.91
N PRO A 47 0.88 -13.14 11.88
CA PRO A 47 1.36 -11.77 12.09
C PRO A 47 2.74 -11.80 12.75
N VAL A 48 3.68 -11.01 12.20
CA VAL A 48 5.08 -10.93 12.65
C VAL A 48 5.46 -9.49 13.01
N GLY A 49 6.44 -9.34 13.90
CA GLY A 49 6.85 -8.05 14.46
C GLY A 49 7.56 -7.13 13.46
N GLY A 50 7.47 -5.82 13.70
CA GLY A 50 8.12 -4.79 12.87
C GLY A 50 9.65 -4.87 12.86
N LYS A 51 10.28 -5.57 13.82
CA LYS A 51 11.71 -5.87 13.79
C LYS A 51 12.15 -6.65 12.55
N HIS A 52 11.24 -7.42 11.93
CA HIS A 52 11.54 -8.20 10.73
C HIS A 52 11.48 -7.37 9.43
N ILE A 53 10.95 -6.13 9.47
CA ILE A 53 11.12 -5.15 8.39
C ILE A 53 12.33 -4.22 8.63
N TYR A 54 12.84 -4.15 9.85
CA TYR A 54 14.02 -3.40 10.22
C TYR A 54 15.28 -3.94 9.51
N GLU A 55 15.54 -5.26 9.62
CA GLU A 55 16.74 -5.89 9.05
C GLU A 55 16.86 -5.74 7.52
N PRO A 56 15.83 -6.02 6.70
CA PRO A 56 15.93 -5.80 5.26
C PRO A 56 16.08 -4.32 4.91
N SER A 57 15.56 -3.40 5.73
CA SER A 57 15.74 -1.96 5.53
C SER A 57 17.22 -1.56 5.66
N ILE A 58 17.95 -2.14 6.62
CA ILE A 58 19.40 -1.95 6.75
C ILE A 58 20.14 -2.44 5.50
N GLN A 59 19.79 -3.62 4.96
CA GLN A 59 20.41 -4.16 3.75
C GLN A 59 20.21 -3.24 2.54
N MET A 60 19.12 -2.46 2.54
CA MET A 60 18.78 -1.54 1.46
C MET A 60 19.28 -0.11 1.70
N ARG A 61 20.00 0.15 2.80
CA ARG A 61 20.47 1.48 3.19
C ARG A 61 21.36 2.14 2.14
N ASN A 62 22.20 1.37 1.46
CA ASN A 62 23.08 1.86 0.39
C ASN A 62 22.32 2.34 -0.87
N ARG A 63 21.03 2.00 -1.00
CA ARG A 63 20.14 2.52 -2.04
C ARG A 63 19.44 3.81 -1.62
N GLY A 64 19.48 4.16 -0.35
CA GLY A 64 18.96 5.40 0.20
C GLY A 64 20.06 6.41 0.49
N ASN A 65 19.68 7.65 0.79
CA ASN A 65 20.60 8.69 1.27
C ASN A 65 20.13 9.32 2.58
N GLY A 66 19.22 8.69 3.32
CA GLY A 66 18.68 9.18 4.59
C GLY A 66 17.77 10.42 4.47
N LYS A 67 17.37 10.81 3.27
CA LYS A 67 16.50 12.00 3.06
C LYS A 67 15.02 11.67 2.93
N GLY A 68 14.65 10.43 3.22
CA GLY A 68 13.27 9.96 3.34
C GLY A 68 13.22 8.45 3.44
N GLY A 69 12.46 7.97 4.39
CA GLY A 69 12.18 6.56 4.59
C GLY A 69 10.84 6.39 5.26
N GLY A 70 10.31 5.19 5.19
CA GLY A 70 9.08 4.87 5.88
C GLY A 70 8.65 3.45 5.68
N ILE A 71 7.61 3.09 6.42
CA ILE A 71 7.05 1.76 6.48
C ILE A 71 5.53 1.81 6.42
N ALA A 72 4.92 0.73 5.96
CA ALA A 72 3.50 0.48 6.18
C ALA A 72 3.30 -0.94 6.71
N ALA A 73 2.25 -1.09 7.51
CA ALA A 73 1.82 -2.37 8.07
C ALA A 73 0.32 -2.58 7.82
N CYS A 74 -0.05 -3.79 7.43
CA CYS A 74 -1.43 -4.17 7.11
C CYS A 74 -1.75 -5.55 7.72
N GLY A 75 -2.98 -5.73 8.16
CA GLY A 75 -3.35 -6.92 8.91
C GLY A 75 -2.78 -6.90 10.33
N LEU A 76 -3.08 -5.82 11.05
CA LEU A 76 -2.59 -5.51 12.38
C LEU A 76 -3.24 -6.41 13.44
N VAL A 77 -2.56 -6.58 14.56
CA VAL A 77 -3.07 -7.30 15.73
C VAL A 77 -3.79 -6.33 16.67
N PRO A 78 -5.07 -6.58 17.04
CA PRO A 78 -5.85 -5.65 17.87
C PRO A 78 -5.19 -5.28 19.19
N GLN A 79 -4.56 -6.25 19.86
CA GLN A 79 -3.89 -6.07 21.15
C GLN A 79 -2.71 -5.10 21.04
N ASP A 80 -1.94 -5.17 19.93
CA ASP A 80 -0.79 -4.32 19.70
C ASP A 80 -1.21 -2.88 19.35
N MET A 81 -2.45 -2.73 18.88
CA MET A 81 -3.07 -1.43 18.60
C MET A 81 -3.84 -0.86 19.81
N GLY A 82 -4.00 -1.64 20.87
CA GLY A 82 -4.72 -1.25 22.08
C GLY A 82 -6.23 -1.13 21.89
N VAL A 83 -6.81 -1.81 20.91
CA VAL A 83 -8.25 -1.76 20.58
C VAL A 83 -8.89 -3.15 20.57
N SER A 84 -10.23 -3.19 20.57
CA SER A 84 -10.95 -4.43 20.38
C SER A 84 -10.86 -4.93 18.92
N PRO A 85 -11.03 -6.25 18.67
CA PRO A 85 -11.11 -6.79 17.31
C PRO A 85 -12.22 -6.15 16.47
N GLY A 86 -13.32 -5.73 17.10
CA GLY A 86 -14.42 -5.03 16.43
C GLY A 86 -13.99 -3.65 15.92
N VAL A 87 -13.38 -2.84 16.77
CA VAL A 87 -12.86 -1.52 16.41
C VAL A 87 -11.84 -1.63 15.30
N LEU A 88 -10.85 -2.54 15.38
CA LEU A 88 -9.84 -2.68 14.33
C LEU A 88 -10.43 -3.08 12.98
N ARG A 89 -11.53 -3.86 12.96
CA ARG A 89 -12.18 -4.32 11.72
C ARG A 89 -13.09 -3.25 11.09
N GLU A 90 -13.81 -2.49 11.92
CA GLU A 90 -14.86 -1.58 11.43
C GLU A 90 -14.38 -0.15 11.23
N ASP A 91 -13.46 0.32 12.08
CA ASP A 91 -13.03 1.71 12.09
C ASP A 91 -11.93 2.00 11.05
N TYR A 92 -11.92 3.22 10.57
CA TYR A 92 -10.75 3.76 9.89
C TYR A 92 -9.68 4.13 10.90
N ILE A 93 -8.44 3.82 10.58
CA ILE A 93 -7.27 4.27 11.34
C ILE A 93 -6.76 5.55 10.70
N LEU A 94 -7.27 6.67 11.18
CA LEU A 94 -6.83 7.99 10.71
C LEU A 94 -5.56 8.39 11.46
N GLN A 95 -4.43 8.46 10.77
CA GLN A 95 -3.16 8.92 11.31
C GLN A 95 -2.78 10.27 10.69
N VAL A 96 -2.50 11.24 11.57
CA VAL A 96 -2.10 12.58 11.17
C VAL A 96 -0.71 12.86 11.70
N ALA A 97 0.23 13.16 10.79
CA ALA A 97 1.54 13.68 11.14
C ALA A 97 1.45 15.15 11.50
N LEU A 98 1.92 15.51 12.67
CA LEU A 98 1.96 16.87 13.20
C LEU A 98 3.41 17.37 13.05
N LEU A 99 3.65 18.16 11.99
CA LEU A 99 4.92 18.87 11.80
C LEU A 99 5.04 20.04 12.77
N ASP A 100 3.89 20.66 13.08
CA ASP A 100 3.69 21.59 14.16
C ASP A 100 2.79 20.92 15.23
N PRO A 101 3.30 20.54 16.39
CA PRO A 101 2.49 19.90 17.43
C PRO A 101 1.29 20.76 17.88
N ALA A 102 1.39 22.10 17.77
CA ALA A 102 0.31 23.02 18.12
C ALA A 102 -0.89 22.91 17.17
N ALA A 103 -0.71 22.36 15.97
CA ALA A 103 -1.80 22.16 15.00
C ALA A 103 -2.82 21.10 15.44
N ARG A 104 -2.49 20.23 16.42
CA ARG A 104 -3.36 19.11 16.83
C ARG A 104 -4.78 19.55 17.16
N GLY A 105 -4.94 20.57 18.02
CA GLY A 105 -6.25 21.02 18.43
C GLY A 105 -7.08 21.65 17.30
N GLU A 106 -6.42 22.25 16.30
CA GLU A 106 -7.12 22.74 15.10
C GLU A 106 -7.56 21.58 14.20
N VAL A 107 -6.69 20.58 14.00
CA VAL A 107 -7.01 19.37 13.24
C VAL A 107 -8.21 18.64 13.86
N GLU A 108 -8.20 18.46 15.18
CA GLU A 108 -9.31 17.81 15.89
C GLU A 108 -10.61 18.57 15.70
N ARG A 109 -10.64 19.90 15.93
CA ARG A 109 -11.84 20.73 15.78
C ARG A 109 -12.37 20.84 14.35
N GLU A 110 -11.49 20.88 13.35
CA GLU A 110 -11.89 21.15 11.96
C GLU A 110 -12.10 19.85 11.16
N ALA A 111 -11.32 18.79 11.42
CA ALA A 111 -11.28 17.61 10.56
C ALA A 111 -11.69 16.30 11.24
N ILE A 112 -11.82 16.24 12.57
CA ILE A 112 -12.14 15.02 13.31
C ILE A 112 -13.51 15.15 14.01
N GLU A 113 -13.60 15.98 15.02
CA GLU A 113 -14.76 16.07 15.91
C GLU A 113 -16.11 16.35 15.21
N PRO A 114 -16.18 17.20 14.17
CA PRO A 114 -17.47 17.47 13.51
C PRO A 114 -17.98 16.27 12.70
N TRP A 115 -17.09 15.37 12.27
CA TRP A 115 -17.36 14.41 11.21
C TRP A 115 -17.41 12.97 11.70
N PHE A 116 -16.63 12.63 12.74
CA PHE A 116 -16.44 11.27 13.17
C PHE A 116 -16.89 11.01 14.60
N ASP A 117 -17.38 9.80 14.83
CA ASP A 117 -17.39 9.17 16.15
C ASP A 117 -16.02 8.55 16.36
N VAL A 118 -15.34 8.90 17.46
CA VAL A 118 -13.98 8.46 17.79
C VAL A 118 -14.07 7.38 18.87
N ASP A 119 -13.79 6.13 18.51
CA ASP A 119 -13.82 5.01 19.46
C ASP A 119 -12.54 5.00 20.33
N GLN A 120 -11.39 5.41 19.73
CA GLN A 120 -10.13 5.62 20.44
C GLN A 120 -9.26 6.63 19.72
N GLY A 121 -8.54 7.45 20.48
CA GLY A 121 -7.57 8.42 19.94
C GLY A 121 -6.39 8.62 20.87
N GLY A 122 -5.22 8.96 20.31
CA GLY A 122 -4.02 9.21 21.08
C GLY A 122 -2.79 9.49 20.22
N MET A 123 -1.67 9.74 20.88
CA MET A 123 -0.39 9.89 20.20
C MET A 123 0.27 8.53 20.03
N VAL A 124 0.90 8.31 18.89
CA VAL A 124 1.75 7.14 18.67
C VAL A 124 2.98 7.25 19.57
N PRO A 125 3.31 6.21 20.36
CA PRO A 125 4.48 6.23 21.22
C PRO A 125 5.79 6.42 20.45
N THR A 126 6.72 7.20 21.03
CA THR A 126 8.05 7.45 20.45
C THR A 126 9.14 7.18 21.50
N VAL A 127 10.39 7.16 21.06
CA VAL A 127 11.52 7.32 21.97
C VAL A 127 11.56 8.77 22.48
N ASP A 128 12.13 8.99 23.66
CA ASP A 128 12.12 10.30 24.30
C ASP A 128 13.06 11.30 23.60
N ASP A 129 14.25 10.85 23.22
CA ASP A 129 15.19 11.65 22.43
C ASP A 129 15.48 10.95 21.08
N TYR A 130 15.08 11.58 19.97
CA TYR A 130 15.32 11.05 18.64
C TYR A 130 16.80 10.87 18.28
N ARG A 131 17.71 11.58 18.97
CA ARG A 131 19.16 11.49 18.76
C ARG A 131 19.75 10.16 19.25
N GLU A 132 19.01 9.42 20.08
CA GLU A 132 19.38 8.06 20.49
C GLU A 132 19.18 7.04 19.36
N VAL A 133 18.35 7.38 18.34
CA VAL A 133 18.13 6.51 17.18
C VAL A 133 19.27 6.70 16.18
N PRO A 134 20.03 5.65 15.86
CA PRO A 134 21.17 5.75 14.96
C PRO A 134 20.82 6.36 13.60
N LEU A 135 21.64 7.28 13.09
CA LEU A 135 21.51 7.92 11.78
C LEU A 135 20.22 8.76 11.60
N LEU A 136 19.51 9.08 12.67
CA LEU A 136 18.34 9.95 12.63
C LEU A 136 18.75 11.40 12.89
N GLU A 137 18.93 12.18 11.83
CA GLU A 137 19.41 13.57 11.87
C GLU A 137 18.30 14.59 12.14
N VAL A 138 17.08 14.25 11.82
CA VAL A 138 15.92 15.15 11.88
C VAL A 138 14.84 14.53 12.77
N ARG A 139 14.34 15.31 13.75
CA ARG A 139 13.24 14.85 14.59
C ARG A 139 12.03 14.48 13.74
N PRO A 140 11.52 13.24 13.82
CA PRO A 140 10.29 12.86 13.12
C PRO A 140 9.06 13.62 13.64
N PRO A 141 7.98 13.73 12.86
CA PRO A 141 6.76 14.36 13.31
C PRO A 141 6.11 13.59 14.46
N ASP A 142 5.40 14.28 15.32
CA ASP A 142 4.48 13.63 16.23
C ASP A 142 3.31 13.05 15.41
N VAL A 143 2.79 11.88 15.77
CA VAL A 143 1.69 11.22 15.04
C VAL A 143 0.49 11.06 15.96
N ALA A 144 -0.61 11.72 15.61
CA ALA A 144 -1.90 11.48 16.23
C ALA A 144 -2.63 10.36 15.47
N ARG A 145 -3.14 9.37 16.20
CA ARG A 145 -3.89 8.23 15.67
C ARG A 145 -5.29 8.21 16.26
N TYR A 146 -6.28 8.02 15.39
CA TYR A 146 -7.69 7.94 15.76
C TYR A 146 -8.32 6.72 15.09
N PHE A 147 -9.10 5.96 15.85
CA PHE A 147 -10.00 4.94 15.34
C PHE A 147 -11.37 5.56 15.22
N VAL A 148 -11.91 5.65 13.99
CA VAL A 148 -13.06 6.51 13.71
C VAL A 148 -14.05 5.86 12.75
N ARG A 149 -15.33 6.21 12.94
CA ARG A 149 -16.45 5.96 12.01
C ARG A 149 -17.11 7.27 11.66
N VAL A 150 -17.59 7.41 10.42
CA VAL A 150 -18.32 8.62 10.03
C VAL A 150 -19.66 8.67 10.73
N LYS A 151 -20.01 9.81 11.33
CA LYS A 151 -21.31 10.01 11.96
C LYS A 151 -22.45 9.79 10.96
N PRO A 152 -23.49 9.00 11.28
CA PRO A 152 -24.57 8.70 10.32
C PRO A 152 -25.24 9.94 9.72
N GLY A 153 -25.48 10.98 10.52
CA GLY A 153 -26.06 12.23 10.04
C GLY A 153 -25.15 13.05 9.12
N VAL A 154 -23.82 12.89 9.26
CA VAL A 154 -22.82 13.49 8.36
C VAL A 154 -22.85 12.76 7.02
N LEU A 155 -22.87 11.44 7.04
CA LEU A 155 -22.85 10.62 5.84
C LEU A 155 -24.09 10.87 4.96
N ALA A 156 -25.28 10.97 5.58
CA ALA A 156 -26.52 11.29 4.87
C ALA A 156 -26.46 12.67 4.18
N ARG A 157 -26.00 13.70 4.91
CA ARG A 157 -25.84 15.05 4.33
C ARG A 157 -24.84 15.06 3.19
N PHE A 158 -23.70 14.41 3.36
CA PHE A 158 -22.66 14.30 2.33
C PHE A 158 -23.22 13.66 1.05
N ALA A 159 -23.99 12.58 1.19
CA ALA A 159 -24.63 11.91 0.04
C ALA A 159 -25.55 12.85 -0.73
N ASP A 160 -26.37 13.65 -0.02
CA ASP A 160 -27.32 14.58 -0.64
C ASP A 160 -26.60 15.78 -1.26
N GLU A 161 -25.70 16.44 -0.52
CA GLU A 161 -24.95 17.61 -0.99
C GLU A 161 -24.08 17.31 -2.22
N LYS A 162 -23.51 16.10 -2.29
CA LYS A 162 -22.65 15.66 -3.39
C LYS A 162 -23.40 14.95 -4.52
N GLY A 163 -24.72 14.78 -4.40
CA GLY A 163 -25.55 14.10 -5.38
C GLY A 163 -25.27 12.60 -5.48
N LEU A 164 -24.73 11.98 -4.43
CA LEU A 164 -24.36 10.56 -4.38
C LEU A 164 -25.54 9.66 -3.98
N SER A 165 -26.62 10.22 -3.43
CA SER A 165 -27.80 9.48 -2.96
C SER A 165 -28.44 8.57 -4.03
N ARG A 166 -28.20 8.86 -5.32
CA ARG A 166 -28.74 8.10 -6.47
C ARG A 166 -27.68 7.32 -7.23
N ALA A 167 -26.46 7.26 -6.73
CA ALA A 167 -25.33 6.62 -7.43
C ALA A 167 -25.26 5.11 -7.24
N GLY A 168 -26.15 4.52 -6.41
CA GLY A 168 -26.13 3.09 -6.11
C GLY A 168 -24.92 2.64 -5.30
N LEU A 169 -24.34 3.54 -4.52
CA LEU A 169 -23.25 3.24 -3.58
C LEU A 169 -23.78 2.53 -2.34
N SER A 170 -23.06 1.52 -1.88
CA SER A 170 -23.27 0.96 -0.56
C SER A 170 -22.92 1.98 0.53
N PRO A 171 -23.45 1.84 1.76
CA PRO A 171 -23.08 2.72 2.87
C PRO A 171 -21.57 2.77 3.10
N ARG A 172 -20.88 1.67 2.90
CA ARG A 172 -19.41 1.57 3.05
C ARG A 172 -18.66 2.35 1.97
N GLU A 173 -19.07 2.22 0.70
CA GLU A 173 -18.46 2.99 -0.40
C GLU A 173 -18.67 4.49 -0.24
N LEU A 174 -19.82 4.89 0.29
CA LEU A 174 -20.11 6.29 0.61
C LEU A 174 -19.23 6.79 1.76
N GLU A 175 -19.03 5.97 2.79
CA GLU A 175 -18.15 6.26 3.91
C GLU A 175 -16.68 6.35 3.46
N ASP A 176 -16.22 5.39 2.64
CA ASP A 176 -14.90 5.39 2.03
C ASP A 176 -14.63 6.70 1.26
N GLU A 177 -15.60 7.15 0.47
CA GLU A 177 -15.46 8.39 -0.29
C GLU A 177 -15.44 9.63 0.62
N PHE A 178 -16.27 9.65 1.68
CA PHE A 178 -16.25 10.72 2.66
C PHE A 178 -14.87 10.83 3.34
N VAL A 179 -14.31 9.70 3.80
CA VAL A 179 -13.01 9.66 4.48
C VAL A 179 -11.90 10.15 3.55
N CYS A 180 -11.90 9.73 2.28
CA CYS A 180 -10.97 10.22 1.27
C CYS A 180 -11.05 11.74 1.12
N GLN A 181 -12.26 12.28 0.90
CA GLN A 181 -12.45 13.72 0.70
C GLN A 181 -12.09 14.54 1.95
N ASN A 182 -12.43 14.04 3.15
CA ASN A 182 -12.06 14.70 4.40
C ASN A 182 -10.54 14.77 4.58
N SER A 183 -9.81 13.69 4.27
CA SER A 183 -8.36 13.66 4.33
C SER A 183 -7.71 14.62 3.31
N ILE A 184 -8.27 14.72 2.10
CA ILE A 184 -7.82 15.70 1.10
C ILE A 184 -8.02 17.13 1.63
N ARG A 185 -9.19 17.46 2.21
CA ARG A 185 -9.45 18.77 2.80
C ARG A 185 -8.52 19.08 3.97
N LEU A 186 -8.28 18.12 4.86
CA LEU A 186 -7.31 18.25 5.94
C LEU A 186 -5.93 18.62 5.38
N ASN A 187 -5.46 17.86 4.39
CA ASN A 187 -4.18 18.16 3.76
C ASN A 187 -4.19 19.56 3.10
N GLN A 188 -5.22 19.91 2.34
CA GLN A 188 -5.33 21.25 1.73
C GLN A 188 -5.31 22.38 2.76
N ARG A 189 -5.88 22.16 3.95
CA ARG A 189 -5.95 23.15 5.03
C ARG A 189 -4.63 23.33 5.77
N PHE A 190 -3.90 22.23 6.02
CA PHE A 190 -2.75 22.23 6.92
C PHE A 190 -1.41 21.97 6.24
N TYR A 191 -1.40 21.71 4.91
CA TYR A 191 -0.23 21.33 4.18
C TYR A 191 -0.17 21.95 2.79
N ALA A 192 0.93 22.63 2.50
CA ALA A 192 1.25 23.07 1.15
C ALA A 192 2.67 22.63 0.80
N SER A 193 2.83 21.81 -0.24
CA SER A 193 4.15 21.28 -0.64
C SER A 193 5.18 22.36 -0.88
N LEU A 194 4.77 23.51 -1.45
CA LEU A 194 5.60 24.68 -1.70
C LEU A 194 5.40 25.83 -0.72
N GLY A 195 4.66 25.61 0.38
CA GLY A 195 4.30 26.60 1.39
C GLY A 195 4.42 26.07 2.81
N GLU A 196 3.51 26.52 3.66
CA GLU A 196 3.44 26.11 5.06
C GLU A 196 3.06 24.63 5.21
N LYS A 197 3.67 23.95 6.17
CA LYS A 197 3.48 22.53 6.43
C LYS A 197 3.31 22.32 7.93
N ARG A 198 2.06 22.24 8.41
CA ARG A 198 1.72 22.08 9.82
C ARG A 198 1.31 20.65 10.16
N ALA A 199 0.48 20.03 9.32
CA ALA A 199 0.02 18.67 9.50
C ALA A 199 -0.39 18.04 8.17
N PHE A 200 -0.36 16.70 8.06
CA PHE A 200 -0.88 15.96 6.92
C PHE A 200 -1.30 14.54 7.32
N VAL A 201 -2.20 13.95 6.53
CA VAL A 201 -2.66 12.57 6.72
C VAL A 201 -1.58 11.60 6.26
N LEU A 202 -1.17 10.69 7.16
CA LEU A 202 -0.27 9.57 6.86
C LEU A 202 -1.04 8.38 6.28
N SER A 203 -2.15 8.03 6.93
CA SER A 203 -3.04 6.93 6.51
C SER A 203 -4.46 7.18 7.01
N HIS A 204 -5.44 6.59 6.32
CA HIS A 204 -6.87 6.72 6.64
C HIS A 204 -7.63 5.44 6.26
N ALA A 205 -6.96 4.30 6.28
CA ALA A 205 -7.49 3.00 5.88
C ALA A 205 -8.05 2.22 7.08
N ARG A 206 -8.82 1.16 6.80
CA ARG A 206 -9.11 0.13 7.80
C ARG A 206 -7.96 -0.88 7.86
N ASN A 207 -7.52 -1.18 9.07
CA ASN A 207 -6.48 -2.20 9.35
C ASN A 207 -5.17 -2.02 8.54
N LEU A 208 -4.78 -0.78 8.28
CA LEU A 208 -3.52 -0.42 7.61
C LEU A 208 -3.01 0.91 8.19
N ILE A 209 -1.70 0.99 8.46
CA ILE A 209 -1.02 2.19 8.94
C ILE A 209 0.22 2.50 8.12
N ILE A 210 0.58 3.78 8.09
CA ILE A 210 1.81 4.28 7.47
C ILE A 210 2.57 5.15 8.49
N ILE A 211 3.87 4.96 8.54
CA ILE A 211 4.81 5.87 9.22
C ILE A 211 5.89 6.25 8.23
N LYS A 212 6.21 7.54 8.14
CA LYS A 212 7.28 8.06 7.28
C LYS A 212 8.01 9.25 7.91
N ILE A 213 9.30 9.33 7.64
CA ILE A 213 10.24 10.26 8.27
C ILE A 213 11.21 10.86 7.26
N VAL A 214 11.94 11.90 7.67
CA VAL A 214 13.22 12.25 7.07
C VAL A 214 14.28 11.42 7.78
N GLY A 215 14.75 10.37 7.14
CA GLY A 215 15.63 9.36 7.72
C GLY A 215 15.54 8.05 6.95
N TYR A 216 16.15 7.02 7.46
CA TYR A 216 16.05 5.65 6.95
C TYR A 216 14.82 4.95 7.50
N ALA A 217 14.28 3.97 6.75
CA ALA A 217 13.04 3.27 7.14
C ALA A 217 13.17 2.51 8.47
N GLU A 218 14.33 1.92 8.75
CA GLU A 218 14.61 1.25 10.03
C GLU A 218 14.53 2.21 11.21
N ALA A 219 14.95 3.47 11.03
CA ALA A 219 14.82 4.47 12.09
C ALA A 219 13.36 4.80 12.43
N ALA A 220 12.43 4.63 11.46
CA ALA A 220 11.00 4.76 11.74
C ALA A 220 10.49 3.64 12.65
N VAL A 221 10.95 2.39 12.44
CA VAL A 221 10.62 1.24 13.32
C VAL A 221 11.07 1.49 14.75
N GLU A 222 12.31 1.97 14.91
CA GLU A 222 12.91 2.21 16.21
C GLU A 222 12.28 3.42 16.92
N TYR A 223 12.20 4.56 16.24
CA TYR A 223 11.69 5.81 16.82
C TYR A 223 10.24 5.68 17.31
N TYR A 224 9.36 5.05 16.53
CA TYR A 224 7.94 4.86 16.88
C TYR A 224 7.68 3.53 17.63
N ARG A 225 8.71 2.89 18.18
CA ARG A 225 8.62 1.68 19.00
C ARG A 225 7.78 0.57 18.36
N MET A 226 8.00 0.34 17.05
CA MET A 226 7.20 -0.61 16.28
C MET A 226 7.81 -2.01 16.17
N ALA A 227 8.94 -2.27 16.82
CA ALA A 227 9.66 -3.55 16.72
C ALA A 227 8.77 -4.76 17.08
N ASP A 228 7.97 -4.64 18.13
CA ASP A 228 7.10 -5.71 18.63
C ASP A 228 5.66 -5.62 18.11
N MET A 229 5.30 -4.56 17.39
CA MET A 229 3.99 -4.44 16.74
C MET A 229 3.87 -5.47 15.62
N ARG A 230 2.85 -6.31 15.64
CA ARG A 230 2.68 -7.41 14.69
C ARG A 230 1.68 -7.08 13.59
N ALA A 231 2.01 -7.52 12.37
CA ALA A 231 1.14 -7.43 11.21
C ALA A 231 1.40 -8.59 10.24
N HIS A 232 0.44 -8.86 9.37
CA HIS A 232 0.55 -9.88 8.31
C HIS A 232 1.37 -9.40 7.11
N VAL A 233 1.31 -8.12 6.79
CA VAL A 233 1.99 -7.52 5.65
C VAL A 233 2.79 -6.30 6.10
N TRP A 234 4.03 -6.25 5.67
CA TRP A 234 4.93 -5.13 5.88
C TRP A 234 5.55 -4.67 4.57
N ILE A 235 5.69 -3.38 4.38
CA ILE A 235 6.48 -2.78 3.31
C ILE A 235 7.36 -1.66 3.85
N ALA A 236 8.53 -1.46 3.23
CA ALA A 236 9.47 -0.40 3.57
C ALA A 236 10.12 0.23 2.34
N HIS A 237 10.58 1.46 2.51
CA HIS A 237 11.21 2.24 1.46
C HIS A 237 12.41 3.02 1.96
N GLN A 238 13.52 2.93 1.22
CA GLN A 238 14.72 3.76 1.37
C GLN A 238 14.80 4.71 0.18
N ARG A 239 14.62 5.99 0.44
CA ARG A 239 14.57 7.00 -0.61
C ARG A 239 15.95 7.50 -1.03
N TYR A 240 16.15 7.65 -2.33
CA TYR A 240 17.27 8.36 -2.92
C TYR A 240 16.74 9.51 -3.80
N PRO A 241 16.37 10.66 -3.23
CA PRO A 241 15.94 11.81 -4.01
C PRO A 241 17.15 12.43 -4.71
N THR A 242 17.13 12.47 -6.03
CA THR A 242 18.19 13.09 -6.84
C THR A 242 17.86 14.53 -7.21
N LYS A 243 16.58 14.84 -7.40
CA LYS A 243 16.09 16.17 -7.70
C LYS A 243 15.01 16.58 -6.70
N GLY A 244 15.09 17.81 -6.21
CA GLY A 244 14.10 18.41 -5.32
C GLY A 244 14.52 18.44 -3.85
N ARG A 245 14.30 19.61 -3.23
CA ARG A 245 14.58 19.86 -1.81
C ARG A 245 13.41 19.42 -0.91
N VAL A 246 12.89 18.22 -1.12
CA VAL A 246 11.77 17.73 -0.30
C VAL A 246 12.34 17.06 0.96
N TRP A 247 12.74 17.88 1.90
CA TRP A 247 13.35 17.50 3.15
C TRP A 247 12.29 17.48 4.27
N HIS A 248 11.16 16.83 4.01
CA HIS A 248 10.11 16.67 5.02
C HIS A 248 9.37 15.34 4.82
N PRO A 249 8.75 14.80 5.88
CA PRO A 249 8.15 13.46 5.85
C PRO A 249 7.04 13.29 4.80
N GLY A 250 6.32 14.36 4.46
CA GLY A 250 5.25 14.30 3.45
C GLY A 250 5.71 13.79 2.08
N GLY A 251 6.96 14.07 1.70
CA GLY A 251 7.55 13.59 0.45
C GLY A 251 8.18 12.20 0.53
N ALA A 252 8.26 11.58 1.70
CA ALA A 252 8.74 10.21 1.86
C ALA A 252 7.65 9.18 1.51
N HIS A 253 8.08 7.96 1.17
CA HIS A 253 7.16 6.83 0.96
C HIS A 253 6.98 6.03 2.26
N PRO A 254 5.91 5.22 2.39
CA PRO A 254 4.82 4.95 1.45
C PRO A 254 3.81 6.09 1.29
N PHE A 255 3.04 6.05 0.19
CA PHE A 255 1.85 6.89 0.02
C PHE A 255 0.58 6.06 0.13
N ILE A 256 -0.51 6.71 0.54
CA ILE A 256 -1.82 6.09 0.77
C ILE A 256 -2.82 6.43 -0.35
N GLY A 257 -3.52 5.40 -0.86
CA GLY A 257 -4.83 5.53 -1.51
C GLY A 257 -5.92 5.59 -0.44
N LEU A 258 -6.93 4.73 -0.51
CA LEU A 258 -7.77 4.46 0.66
C LEU A 258 -7.34 3.13 1.31
N ASN A 259 -7.32 2.06 0.54
CA ASN A 259 -7.06 0.71 1.02
C ASN A 259 -5.64 0.22 0.70
N GLU A 260 -4.84 1.05 0.06
CA GLU A 260 -3.51 0.72 -0.46
C GLU A 260 -2.43 1.65 0.08
N ALA A 261 -1.32 1.06 0.53
CA ALA A 261 -0.05 1.75 0.75
C ALA A 261 0.95 1.33 -0.32
N LEU A 262 1.57 2.29 -1.02
CA LEU A 262 2.45 2.05 -2.15
C LEU A 262 3.85 2.61 -1.90
N VAL A 263 4.87 1.80 -2.19
CA VAL A 263 6.26 2.22 -2.32
C VAL A 263 6.73 2.01 -3.75
N HIS A 264 7.61 2.88 -4.21
CA HIS A 264 8.05 2.97 -5.60
C HIS A 264 9.58 3.01 -5.67
N ASN A 265 10.15 2.20 -6.55
CA ASN A 265 11.53 2.28 -6.96
C ASN A 265 11.58 2.64 -8.45
N GLY A 266 11.95 3.86 -8.77
CA GLY A 266 12.06 4.36 -10.15
C GLY A 266 11.53 5.78 -10.33
N ASP A 267 11.24 6.13 -11.59
CA ASP A 267 10.77 7.43 -12.02
C ASP A 267 9.75 7.34 -13.16
N PHE A 268 8.89 8.36 -13.27
CA PHE A 268 8.02 8.56 -14.43
C PHE A 268 8.57 9.66 -15.34
N ALA A 269 8.84 9.32 -16.59
CA ALA A 269 9.15 10.30 -17.60
C ALA A 269 7.92 11.16 -17.95
N ASN A 270 6.72 10.62 -17.83
CA ASN A 270 5.46 11.26 -18.19
C ASN A 270 4.63 11.73 -16.98
N TYR A 271 5.26 12.08 -15.85
CA TYR A 271 4.59 12.56 -14.63
C TYR A 271 3.48 13.58 -14.90
N HIS A 272 3.74 14.55 -15.78
CA HIS A 272 2.78 15.61 -16.12
C HIS A 272 1.51 15.04 -16.78
N SER A 273 1.67 14.17 -17.78
CA SER A 273 0.54 13.52 -18.46
C SER A 273 -0.35 12.73 -17.51
N VAL A 274 0.29 11.98 -16.59
CA VAL A 274 -0.44 11.18 -15.59
C VAL A 274 -1.15 12.09 -14.59
N SER A 275 -0.53 13.20 -14.18
CA SER A 275 -1.16 14.19 -13.30
C SER A 275 -2.35 14.89 -13.98
N GLU A 276 -2.27 15.21 -15.26
CA GLU A 276 -3.39 15.76 -16.04
C GLU A 276 -4.54 14.78 -16.19
N TYR A 277 -4.23 13.50 -16.40
CA TYR A 277 -5.24 12.44 -16.43
C TYR A 277 -6.02 12.38 -15.13
N LEU A 278 -5.36 12.48 -13.96
CA LEU A 278 -6.00 12.54 -12.65
C LEU A 278 -6.78 13.84 -12.46
N ALA A 279 -6.22 14.98 -12.84
CA ALA A 279 -6.86 16.30 -12.74
C ALA A 279 -8.16 16.38 -13.53
N GLY A 280 -8.22 15.75 -14.71
CA GLY A 280 -9.45 15.59 -15.49
C GLY A 280 -10.56 14.79 -14.79
N ARG A 281 -10.24 14.12 -13.67
CA ARG A 281 -11.13 13.35 -12.79
C ARG A 281 -11.29 13.96 -11.40
N ASN A 282 -10.94 15.23 -11.24
CA ASN A 282 -10.97 15.95 -9.96
C ASN A 282 -10.11 15.26 -8.87
N ILE A 283 -8.98 14.69 -9.26
CA ILE A 283 -7.99 14.11 -8.35
C ILE A 283 -6.70 14.92 -8.50
N PHE A 284 -6.24 15.53 -7.41
CA PHE A 284 -5.13 16.48 -7.42
C PHE A 284 -4.07 16.05 -6.41
N PRO A 285 -2.88 15.59 -6.85
CA PRO A 285 -1.76 15.27 -5.96
C PRO A 285 -1.37 16.48 -5.10
N GLN A 286 -1.06 16.24 -3.84
CA GLN A 286 -0.78 17.29 -2.85
C GLN A 286 0.70 17.33 -2.46
N PHE A 287 1.40 16.19 -2.59
CA PHE A 287 2.81 16.02 -2.22
C PHE A 287 3.77 16.15 -3.41
N LEU A 288 3.22 16.24 -4.63
CA LEU A 288 3.95 16.49 -5.87
C LEU A 288 5.05 15.44 -6.16
N THR A 289 4.74 14.16 -5.92
CA THR A 289 5.61 13.03 -6.23
C THR A 289 4.93 12.06 -7.19
N ASP A 290 5.70 11.37 -8.00
CA ASP A 290 5.23 10.31 -8.90
C ASP A 290 4.63 9.12 -8.12
N THR A 291 5.13 8.85 -6.93
CA THR A 291 4.59 7.80 -6.06
C THR A 291 3.19 8.12 -5.54
N GLU A 292 2.94 9.39 -5.17
CA GLU A 292 1.57 9.83 -4.84
C GLU A 292 0.63 9.63 -6.02
N VAL A 293 1.07 10.06 -7.21
CA VAL A 293 0.30 9.89 -8.44
C VAL A 293 0.02 8.41 -8.72
N SER A 294 0.98 7.52 -8.47
CA SER A 294 0.81 6.07 -8.66
C SER A 294 -0.27 5.48 -7.77
N VAL A 295 -0.27 5.82 -6.47
CA VAL A 295 -1.28 5.29 -5.55
C VAL A 295 -2.66 5.88 -5.82
N LEU A 296 -2.75 7.14 -6.23
CA LEU A 296 -4.01 7.76 -6.63
C LEU A 296 -4.61 7.13 -7.90
N LEU A 297 -3.76 6.75 -8.88
CA LEU A 297 -4.18 5.95 -10.03
C LEU A 297 -4.71 4.58 -9.60
N PHE A 298 -3.98 3.90 -8.73
CA PHE A 298 -4.38 2.58 -8.26
C PHE A 298 -5.72 2.64 -7.52
N ASP A 299 -5.90 3.60 -6.59
CA ASP A 299 -7.17 3.84 -5.89
C ASP A 299 -8.32 4.17 -6.86
N LEU A 300 -8.08 5.03 -7.84
CA LEU A 300 -9.07 5.37 -8.87
C LEU A 300 -9.57 4.12 -9.60
N TRP A 301 -8.65 3.29 -10.09
CA TRP A 301 -9.03 2.11 -10.87
C TRP A 301 -9.56 0.97 -10.00
N SER A 302 -9.02 0.78 -8.80
CA SER A 302 -9.44 -0.27 -7.87
C SER A 302 -10.80 0.07 -7.23
N ARG A 303 -10.88 1.19 -6.52
CA ARG A 303 -12.04 1.56 -5.70
C ARG A 303 -13.14 2.26 -6.49
N VAL A 304 -12.79 3.26 -7.33
CA VAL A 304 -13.78 4.09 -8.01
C VAL A 304 -14.29 3.40 -9.28
N TYR A 305 -13.39 2.86 -10.12
CA TYR A 305 -13.78 2.12 -11.35
C TYR A 305 -14.07 0.65 -11.09
N ARG A 306 -13.68 0.10 -9.93
CA ARG A 306 -13.87 -1.30 -9.55
C ARG A 306 -13.27 -2.27 -10.55
N TYR A 307 -12.11 -1.93 -11.11
CA TYR A 307 -11.39 -2.81 -12.01
C TYR A 307 -10.80 -4.00 -11.24
N PRO A 308 -10.88 -5.22 -11.80
CA PRO A 308 -10.06 -6.33 -11.36
C PRO A 308 -8.58 -5.95 -11.37
N VAL A 309 -7.80 -6.49 -10.45
CA VAL A 309 -6.36 -6.20 -10.34
C VAL A 309 -5.63 -6.49 -11.65
N GLU A 310 -6.03 -7.54 -12.39
CA GLU A 310 -5.52 -7.85 -13.74
C GLU A 310 -5.61 -6.64 -14.69
N TYR A 311 -6.73 -5.91 -14.67
CA TYR A 311 -6.94 -4.76 -15.56
C TYR A 311 -6.18 -3.52 -15.09
N ILE A 312 -6.01 -3.38 -13.78
CA ILE A 312 -5.17 -2.32 -13.21
C ILE A 312 -3.71 -2.52 -13.63
N ILE A 313 -3.22 -3.76 -13.52
CA ILE A 313 -1.86 -4.10 -13.97
C ILE A 313 -1.71 -3.87 -15.48
N GLU A 314 -2.74 -4.21 -16.29
CA GLU A 314 -2.72 -3.96 -17.73
C GLU A 314 -2.68 -2.46 -18.06
N ALA A 315 -3.36 -1.62 -17.27
CA ALA A 315 -3.32 -0.17 -17.45
C ALA A 315 -1.97 0.44 -17.03
N LEU A 316 -1.31 -0.13 -16.00
CA LEU A 316 0.00 0.32 -15.51
C LEU A 316 1.15 -0.19 -16.37
N ALA A 317 1.16 -1.49 -16.66
CA ALA A 317 2.22 -2.20 -17.40
C ALA A 317 1.58 -2.96 -18.57
N PRO A 318 1.32 -2.29 -19.70
CA PRO A 318 0.63 -2.88 -20.85
C PRO A 318 1.36 -4.09 -21.41
N THR A 319 0.60 -5.12 -21.77
CA THR A 319 1.12 -6.24 -22.57
C THR A 319 1.39 -5.75 -23.98
N THR A 320 2.59 -6.00 -24.51
CA THR A 320 3.03 -5.43 -25.78
C THR A 320 3.51 -6.48 -26.79
N GLU A 321 3.48 -6.11 -28.06
CA GLU A 321 4.07 -6.83 -29.19
C GLU A 321 3.74 -8.33 -29.22
N LEU A 322 4.75 -9.17 -29.33
CA LEU A 322 4.60 -10.63 -29.41
C LEU A 322 3.91 -11.25 -28.20
N ASP A 323 4.05 -10.66 -27.03
CA ASP A 323 3.34 -11.11 -25.83
C ASP A 323 1.83 -10.86 -25.97
N PHE A 324 1.46 -9.72 -26.54
CA PHE A 324 0.06 -9.40 -26.79
C PHE A 324 -0.60 -10.37 -27.80
N ASP A 325 0.11 -10.73 -28.85
CA ASP A 325 -0.39 -11.68 -29.87
C ASP A 325 -0.57 -13.11 -29.34
N ARG A 326 0.15 -13.44 -28.25
CA ARG A 326 0.03 -14.75 -27.56
C ARG A 326 -1.13 -14.82 -26.57
N LEU A 327 -1.78 -13.70 -26.27
CA LEU A 327 -2.96 -13.70 -25.40
C LEU A 327 -4.19 -14.32 -26.12
N PRO A 328 -5.12 -14.91 -25.38
CA PRO A 328 -6.40 -15.32 -25.92
C PRO A 328 -7.15 -14.14 -26.58
N PRO A 329 -7.88 -14.34 -27.71
CA PRO A 329 -8.54 -13.26 -28.45
C PRO A 329 -9.47 -12.39 -27.61
N ASP A 330 -10.14 -12.96 -26.61
CA ASP A 330 -11.01 -12.21 -25.71
C ASP A 330 -10.21 -11.27 -24.81
N LYS A 331 -9.07 -11.71 -24.28
CA LYS A 331 -8.15 -10.85 -23.51
C LYS A 331 -7.56 -9.76 -24.39
N GLN A 332 -7.14 -10.07 -25.61
CA GLN A 332 -6.64 -9.05 -26.55
C GLN A 332 -7.67 -7.93 -26.78
N ARG A 333 -8.96 -8.29 -26.96
CA ARG A 333 -10.03 -7.32 -27.16
C ARG A 333 -10.21 -6.40 -25.95
N ILE A 334 -10.23 -6.97 -24.73
CA ILE A 334 -10.39 -6.22 -23.48
C ILE A 334 -9.16 -5.33 -23.24
N TYR A 335 -7.95 -5.87 -23.40
CA TYR A 335 -6.71 -5.15 -23.14
C TYR A 335 -6.51 -3.98 -24.10
N ARG A 336 -6.87 -4.11 -25.39
CA ARG A 336 -6.90 -2.96 -26.33
C ARG A 336 -7.78 -1.82 -25.81
N GLN A 337 -8.94 -2.14 -25.23
CA GLN A 337 -9.81 -1.10 -24.66
C GLN A 337 -9.18 -0.44 -23.43
N ILE A 338 -8.57 -1.23 -22.53
CA ILE A 338 -7.88 -0.71 -21.34
C ILE A 338 -6.70 0.18 -21.75
N GLN A 339 -5.85 -0.31 -22.64
CA GLN A 339 -4.70 0.44 -23.15
C GLN A 339 -5.13 1.75 -23.82
N ALA A 340 -6.12 1.73 -24.70
CA ALA A 340 -6.63 2.91 -25.37
C ALA A 340 -7.26 3.93 -24.40
N ALA A 341 -8.02 3.44 -23.41
CA ALA A 341 -8.69 4.31 -22.43
C ALA A 341 -7.72 4.98 -21.44
N HIS A 342 -6.57 4.34 -21.18
CA HIS A 342 -5.63 4.76 -20.12
C HIS A 342 -4.23 5.10 -20.62
N ILE A 343 -4.01 5.23 -21.92
CA ILE A 343 -2.69 5.50 -22.51
C ILE A 343 -1.99 6.72 -21.91
N HIS A 344 -2.73 7.76 -21.54
CA HIS A 344 -2.19 8.97 -20.91
C HIS A 344 -1.92 8.81 -19.42
N ALA A 345 -2.33 7.71 -18.82
CA ALA A 345 -2.17 7.39 -17.41
C ALA A 345 -1.18 6.26 -17.16
N SER A 346 -0.82 5.49 -18.19
CA SER A 346 0.22 4.47 -18.07
C SER A 346 1.55 5.13 -17.73
N PRO A 347 2.18 4.79 -16.59
CA PRO A 347 3.47 5.35 -16.24
C PRO A 347 4.55 4.95 -17.25
N ASP A 348 5.27 5.93 -17.79
CA ASP A 348 6.37 5.72 -18.71
C ASP A 348 7.71 5.89 -17.99
N GLY A 349 8.63 4.97 -18.20
CA GLY A 349 9.94 4.96 -17.56
C GLY A 349 10.18 3.70 -16.72
N PRO A 350 11.35 3.59 -16.10
CA PRO A 350 11.72 2.45 -15.28
C PRO A 350 11.12 2.56 -13.89
N TRP A 351 10.20 1.68 -13.52
CA TRP A 351 9.60 1.67 -12.20
C TRP A 351 9.30 0.24 -11.70
N PHE A 352 9.22 0.13 -10.38
CA PHE A 352 8.77 -1.06 -9.67
C PHE A 352 7.94 -0.67 -8.46
N PHE A 353 6.74 -1.19 -8.33
CA PHE A 353 5.83 -0.94 -7.22
C PHE A 353 5.76 -2.14 -6.28
N ILE A 354 5.76 -1.85 -4.97
CA ILE A 354 5.27 -2.77 -3.95
C ILE A 354 4.07 -2.10 -3.27
N ILE A 355 2.95 -2.82 -3.21
CA ILE A 355 1.68 -2.29 -2.71
C ILE A 355 1.13 -3.23 -1.63
N ALA A 356 0.96 -2.71 -0.41
CA ALA A 356 0.23 -3.39 0.65
C ALA A 356 -1.24 -2.95 0.61
N ARG A 357 -2.19 -3.90 0.70
CA ARG A 357 -3.63 -3.63 0.64
C ARG A 357 -4.38 -4.28 1.78
N SER A 358 -5.37 -3.57 2.32
CA SER A 358 -6.34 -4.10 3.27
C SER A 358 -7.71 -4.23 2.60
N LEU A 359 -8.19 -5.44 2.40
CA LEU A 359 -9.50 -5.72 1.82
C LEU A 359 -10.49 -6.00 2.95
N ALA A 360 -10.95 -4.95 3.61
CA ALA A 360 -11.74 -5.05 4.82
C ALA A 360 -13.10 -5.77 4.63
N GLU A 361 -13.62 -5.89 3.40
CA GLU A 361 -14.84 -6.65 3.10
C GLU A 361 -14.64 -8.16 3.20
N THR A 362 -13.49 -8.65 2.76
CA THR A 362 -13.15 -10.08 2.79
C THR A 362 -12.28 -10.46 3.97
N GLY A 363 -11.74 -9.48 4.69
CA GLY A 363 -10.74 -9.69 5.75
C GLY A 363 -9.40 -10.17 5.21
N GLU A 364 -9.12 -9.96 3.93
CA GLU A 364 -7.88 -10.33 3.27
C GLU A 364 -6.86 -9.18 3.30
N PHE A 365 -5.59 -9.56 3.35
CA PHE A 365 -4.46 -8.64 3.21
C PHE A 365 -3.63 -9.05 2.02
N GLN A 366 -3.18 -8.09 1.23
CA GLN A 366 -2.45 -8.39 0.01
C GLN A 366 -1.14 -7.61 -0.04
N LEU A 367 -0.13 -8.26 -0.62
CA LEU A 367 1.11 -7.65 -1.06
C LEU A 367 1.25 -7.89 -2.56
N LEU A 368 1.35 -6.81 -3.34
CA LEU A 368 1.53 -6.85 -4.78
C LEU A 368 2.90 -6.34 -5.14
N GLY A 369 3.57 -7.04 -6.06
CA GLY A 369 4.72 -6.52 -6.78
C GLY A 369 4.35 -6.36 -8.26
N ILE A 370 4.60 -5.18 -8.85
CA ILE A 370 4.32 -4.88 -10.25
C ILE A 370 5.56 -4.24 -10.85
N THR A 371 6.08 -4.80 -11.94
CA THR A 371 7.25 -4.25 -12.66
C THR A 371 6.83 -3.63 -14.00
N ASP A 372 7.55 -2.58 -14.39
CA ASP A 372 7.40 -1.94 -15.70
C ASP A 372 7.74 -2.90 -16.85
N THR A 373 7.32 -2.54 -18.06
CA THR A 373 7.57 -3.33 -19.27
C THR A 373 9.03 -3.32 -19.71
N ALA A 374 9.81 -2.32 -19.31
CA ALA A 374 11.23 -2.20 -19.63
C ALA A 374 12.14 -3.01 -18.69
N MET A 375 11.65 -3.39 -17.51
CA MET A 375 12.36 -4.19 -16.50
C MET A 375 13.72 -3.58 -16.07
N LEU A 376 13.82 -2.28 -16.04
CA LEU A 376 15.06 -1.57 -15.76
C LEU A 376 15.35 -1.42 -14.26
N ARG A 377 14.39 -1.77 -13.40
CA ARG A 377 14.56 -1.74 -11.95
C ARG A 377 14.73 -3.16 -11.40
N PRO A 378 15.68 -3.36 -10.48
CA PRO A 378 15.85 -4.65 -9.82
C PRO A 378 14.58 -5.02 -9.05
N GLN A 379 14.21 -6.27 -9.12
CA GLN A 379 13.10 -6.84 -8.36
C GLN A 379 13.34 -8.33 -8.17
N VAL A 380 13.04 -8.81 -6.98
CA VAL A 380 13.14 -10.22 -6.63
C VAL A 380 11.91 -10.61 -5.83
N PHE A 381 11.32 -11.71 -6.19
CA PHE A 381 10.24 -12.36 -5.46
C PHE A 381 10.75 -13.64 -4.82
N ALA A 382 10.21 -14.00 -3.68
CA ALA A 382 10.51 -15.27 -3.03
C ALA A 382 9.28 -15.83 -2.30
N LEU A 383 9.25 -17.14 -2.15
CA LEU A 383 8.21 -17.86 -1.42
C LEU A 383 8.87 -18.95 -0.57
N SER A 384 8.44 -19.04 0.68
CA SER A 384 8.72 -20.14 1.57
C SER A 384 7.40 -20.71 2.09
N GLU A 385 7.19 -22.02 1.90
CA GLU A 385 5.97 -22.72 2.28
C GLU A 385 6.28 -23.81 3.32
N GLY A 386 5.46 -23.90 4.36
CA GLY A 386 5.64 -24.84 5.43
C GLY A 386 4.51 -24.78 6.44
N GLU A 387 4.80 -25.05 7.69
CA GLU A 387 3.85 -24.81 8.80
C GLU A 387 3.48 -23.34 8.89
N VAL A 388 4.44 -22.47 8.59
CA VAL A 388 4.25 -21.03 8.35
C VAL A 388 4.71 -20.73 6.94
N SER A 389 3.92 -19.93 6.22
CA SER A 389 4.22 -19.53 4.85
C SER A 389 4.44 -18.01 4.76
N ILE A 390 5.48 -17.63 4.02
CA ILE A 390 5.83 -16.23 3.78
C ILE A 390 6.22 -16.00 2.32
N GLY A 391 5.68 -14.94 1.74
CA GLY A 391 6.09 -14.45 0.44
C GLY A 391 6.76 -13.08 0.58
N LEU A 392 7.81 -12.83 -0.20
CA LEU A 392 8.66 -11.65 -0.10
C LEU A 392 8.86 -11.01 -1.46
N ILE A 393 8.98 -9.68 -1.45
CA ILE A 393 9.20 -8.85 -2.65
C ILE A 393 10.23 -7.78 -2.29
N CYS A 394 11.36 -7.72 -3.01
CA CYS A 394 12.41 -6.75 -2.72
C CYS A 394 13.12 -6.27 -3.99
N SER A 395 13.78 -5.13 -3.90
CA SER A 395 14.72 -4.69 -4.93
C SER A 395 15.95 -5.61 -5.02
N GLU A 396 16.34 -6.27 -3.92
CA GLU A 396 17.56 -7.07 -3.84
C GLU A 396 17.37 -8.35 -3.02
N LYS A 397 18.00 -9.44 -3.48
CA LYS A 397 17.92 -10.75 -2.82
C LYS A 397 18.42 -10.74 -1.37
N GLN A 398 19.49 -10.00 -1.08
CA GLN A 398 20.06 -9.94 0.28
C GLN A 398 19.07 -9.37 1.31
N ALA A 399 18.15 -8.52 0.90
CA ALA A 399 17.09 -8.03 1.80
C ALA A 399 16.07 -9.13 2.13
N ILE A 400 15.77 -10.01 1.17
CA ILE A 400 14.95 -11.21 1.40
C ILE A 400 15.64 -12.14 2.40
N ASP A 401 16.93 -12.45 2.15
CA ASP A 401 17.71 -13.34 3.00
C ASP A 401 17.81 -12.80 4.43
N ALA A 402 17.98 -11.47 4.60
CA ALA A 402 18.01 -10.83 5.91
C ALA A 402 16.66 -10.93 6.65
N THR A 403 15.54 -10.77 5.93
CA THR A 403 14.21 -10.96 6.52
C THR A 403 14.03 -12.40 7.03
N LEU A 404 14.34 -13.38 6.19
CA LEU A 404 14.21 -14.80 6.53
C LEU A 404 15.13 -15.21 7.67
N ALA A 405 16.37 -14.72 7.69
CA ALA A 405 17.31 -14.96 8.78
C ALA A 405 16.81 -14.38 10.10
N SER A 406 16.27 -13.16 10.08
CA SER A 406 15.68 -12.51 11.25
C SER A 406 14.47 -13.30 11.80
N LEU A 407 13.59 -13.78 10.93
CA LEU A 407 12.44 -14.60 11.32
C LEU A 407 12.86 -15.97 11.87
N ALA A 408 13.79 -16.66 11.20
CA ALA A 408 14.28 -17.98 11.62
C ALA A 408 15.04 -17.93 12.95
N ALA A 409 15.68 -16.83 13.29
CA ALA A 409 16.34 -16.65 14.57
C ALA A 409 15.34 -16.58 15.74
N GLU A 410 14.10 -16.18 15.50
CA GLU A 410 13.05 -16.07 16.52
C GLU A 410 12.12 -17.26 16.53
N ASP A 411 11.70 -17.74 15.37
CA ASP A 411 10.74 -18.82 15.22
C ASP A 411 11.27 -19.91 14.28
N PRO A 412 11.60 -21.10 14.81
CA PRO A 412 12.18 -22.20 14.04
C PRO A 412 11.25 -22.79 12.96
N ARG A 413 9.99 -22.34 12.88
CA ARG A 413 9.10 -22.68 11.77
C ARG A 413 9.48 -21.99 10.45
N PHE A 414 10.25 -20.91 10.53
CA PHE A 414 10.81 -20.25 9.36
C PHE A 414 12.17 -20.85 8.98
N THR A 415 12.45 -20.85 7.69
CA THR A 415 13.77 -21.21 7.15
C THR A 415 14.55 -19.95 6.78
N PRO A 416 15.88 -19.90 6.96
CA PRO A 416 16.67 -18.72 6.61
C PRO A 416 16.86 -18.51 5.10
N VAL A 417 16.32 -19.41 4.28
CA VAL A 417 16.39 -19.37 2.82
C VAL A 417 15.02 -19.72 2.27
N ALA A 418 14.55 -19.00 1.26
CA ALA A 418 13.28 -19.32 0.63
C ALA A 418 13.37 -20.58 -0.25
N ASP A 419 12.24 -21.27 -0.41
CA ASP A 419 12.13 -22.45 -1.26
C ASP A 419 12.29 -22.07 -2.74
N VAL A 420 11.79 -20.88 -3.13
CA VAL A 420 11.84 -20.39 -4.52
C VAL A 420 12.17 -18.91 -4.56
N TYR A 421 13.00 -18.51 -5.51
CA TYR A 421 13.28 -17.13 -5.89
C TYR A 421 13.01 -16.94 -7.37
N TRP A 422 12.39 -15.79 -7.75
CA TRP A 422 12.14 -15.48 -9.17
C TRP A 422 12.06 -13.98 -9.41
N ASN A 423 12.09 -13.58 -10.69
CA ASN A 423 11.82 -12.23 -11.17
C ASN A 423 10.54 -12.22 -12.01
N ALA A 424 9.89 -11.06 -12.12
CA ALA A 424 8.77 -10.85 -13.01
C ALA A 424 9.23 -10.27 -14.35
N ARG A 425 8.48 -10.51 -15.43
CA ARG A 425 8.71 -9.90 -16.73
C ARG A 425 7.56 -8.98 -17.12
N GLY A 426 7.74 -7.68 -16.99
CA GLY A 426 6.73 -6.67 -17.27
C GLY A 426 6.08 -6.82 -18.64
N GLY A 427 4.75 -6.71 -18.70
CA GLY A 427 3.97 -6.83 -19.92
C GLY A 427 3.97 -8.22 -20.56
N SER A 428 4.45 -9.28 -19.88
CA SER A 428 4.50 -10.63 -20.45
C SER A 428 3.12 -11.30 -20.53
N HIS A 429 2.98 -12.23 -21.49
CA HIS A 429 1.80 -13.11 -21.55
C HIS A 429 1.83 -14.26 -20.55
N THR A 430 2.95 -14.47 -19.85
CA THR A 430 3.16 -15.58 -18.89
C THR A 430 2.79 -15.20 -17.45
N ASP A 431 3.25 -14.05 -16.96
CA ASP A 431 3.00 -13.57 -15.59
C ASP A 431 2.47 -12.12 -15.54
N GLY A 432 2.55 -11.40 -16.65
CA GLY A 432 2.13 -10.00 -16.76
C GLY A 432 2.99 -9.02 -15.99
N GLY A 433 4.16 -9.44 -15.50
CA GLY A 433 5.06 -8.62 -14.71
C GLY A 433 4.59 -8.38 -13.28
N ALA A 434 3.67 -9.20 -12.76
CA ALA A 434 3.10 -8.96 -11.45
C ALA A 434 2.76 -10.24 -10.69
N PHE A 435 2.97 -10.18 -9.36
CA PHE A 435 2.58 -11.23 -8.43
C PHE A 435 1.81 -10.67 -7.24
N LEU A 436 0.75 -11.39 -6.87
CA LEU A 436 -0.16 -11.07 -5.79
C LEU A 436 -0.01 -12.12 -4.69
N LEU A 437 0.39 -11.68 -3.52
CA LEU A 437 0.50 -12.48 -2.31
C LEU A 437 -0.71 -12.15 -1.44
N THR A 438 -1.65 -13.08 -1.31
CA THR A 438 -2.91 -12.87 -0.59
C THR A 438 -2.94 -13.69 0.68
N VAL A 439 -3.08 -13.03 1.81
CA VAL A 439 -3.29 -13.61 3.14
C VAL A 439 -4.78 -13.59 3.42
N SER A 440 -5.41 -14.77 3.49
CA SER A 440 -6.85 -14.93 3.67
C SER A 440 -7.16 -15.72 4.94
N PRO A 441 -8.28 -15.44 5.65
CA PRO A 441 -8.73 -16.26 6.78
C PRO A 441 -8.88 -17.74 6.38
N ALA A 442 -8.38 -18.64 7.18
CA ALA A 442 -8.36 -20.09 6.89
C ALA A 442 -9.74 -20.73 6.73
N ASN A 443 -10.79 -20.11 7.28
CA ASN A 443 -12.18 -20.57 7.22
C ASN A 443 -12.99 -19.95 6.06
N GLY A 444 -12.38 -19.11 5.23
CA GLY A 444 -13.00 -18.61 4.01
C GLY A 444 -12.98 -19.70 2.93
N GLN A 445 -14.16 -20.09 2.41
CA GLN A 445 -14.21 -20.94 1.23
C GLN A 445 -13.40 -20.27 0.11
N SER A 446 -12.24 -20.87 -0.20
CA SER A 446 -11.49 -20.49 -1.40
C SER A 446 -12.44 -20.62 -2.60
N ALA A 447 -12.54 -19.59 -3.42
CA ALA A 447 -13.29 -19.59 -4.65
C ALA A 447 -12.88 -20.73 -5.64
N ASN A 448 -11.89 -21.53 -5.32
CA ASN A 448 -11.37 -22.66 -6.08
C ASN A 448 -11.54 -24.04 -5.40
N GLY A 449 -12.41 -24.17 -4.39
CA GLY A 449 -12.90 -25.48 -3.92
C GLY A 449 -11.86 -26.45 -3.33
N LYS A 450 -10.64 -26.04 -3.03
CA LYS A 450 -9.65 -26.84 -2.32
C LYS A 450 -9.58 -26.40 -0.87
N ASN A 451 -10.24 -27.15 0.00
CA ASN A 451 -10.09 -27.03 1.45
C ASN A 451 -8.65 -27.36 1.84
N TYR A 452 -7.85 -26.36 2.14
CA TYR A 452 -6.65 -26.53 2.96
C TYR A 452 -7.12 -26.60 4.43
N ALA A 453 -7.53 -27.79 4.85
CA ALA A 453 -7.61 -28.08 6.27
C ALA A 453 -6.16 -28.29 6.75
N PRO A 454 -5.65 -27.52 7.73
CA PRO A 454 -4.37 -27.83 8.33
C PRO A 454 -4.49 -29.22 8.95
N LYS A 455 -3.59 -30.16 8.60
CA LYS A 455 -3.43 -31.40 9.33
C LYS A 455 -3.10 -31.03 10.77
N ALA A 456 -3.97 -31.44 11.70
CA ALA A 456 -3.70 -31.27 13.12
C ALA A 456 -2.37 -31.98 13.46
N PRO A 457 -1.39 -31.27 14.04
CA PRO A 457 -0.17 -31.91 14.50
C PRO A 457 -0.52 -32.86 15.66
N GLY A 458 0.01 -34.05 15.58
CA GLY A 458 -0.09 -35.00 16.69
C GLY A 458 0.54 -34.39 17.94
N LEU A 459 -0.25 -34.25 18.99
CA LEU A 459 0.19 -33.82 20.30
C LEU A 459 1.25 -34.80 20.83
N HIS A 460 2.49 -34.37 20.93
CA HIS A 460 3.47 -35.02 21.79
C HIS A 460 3.28 -34.50 23.22
N PRO A 461 3.05 -35.40 24.21
CA PRO A 461 2.93 -34.99 25.60
C PRO A 461 4.29 -34.60 26.16
N GLY A 462 4.52 -33.31 26.36
CA GLY A 462 5.75 -32.84 27.02
C GLY A 462 6.12 -31.35 26.82
N ASP A 463 5.47 -30.62 25.95
CA ASP A 463 5.81 -29.22 25.67
C ASP A 463 4.94 -28.25 26.49
N SER A 464 5.47 -27.74 27.60
CA SER A 464 4.83 -26.75 28.50
C SER A 464 5.28 -25.31 28.24
N GLY A 465 5.63 -24.97 26.98
CA GLY A 465 5.88 -23.60 26.56
C GLY A 465 4.56 -22.87 26.23
N PRO A 466 4.54 -21.51 26.20
CA PRO A 466 3.36 -20.78 25.74
C PRO A 466 3.02 -21.23 24.30
N ALA A 467 1.74 -21.60 24.09
CA ALA A 467 1.26 -22.12 22.81
C ALA A 467 1.61 -21.13 21.69
N LYS A 468 2.42 -21.57 20.73
CA LYS A 468 2.74 -20.76 19.53
C LYS A 468 1.44 -20.53 18.76
N PRO A 469 1.20 -19.31 18.23
CA PRO A 469 0.00 -19.01 17.49
C PRO A 469 -0.14 -19.96 16.28
N GLN A 470 -1.25 -20.68 16.22
CA GLN A 470 -1.60 -21.48 15.04
C GLN A 470 -1.91 -20.52 13.87
N ALA A 471 -1.55 -20.91 12.67
CA ALA A 471 -1.88 -20.14 11.47
C ALA A 471 -3.41 -20.15 11.26
N THR A 472 -4.05 -19.02 11.56
CA THR A 472 -5.49 -18.80 11.32
C THR A 472 -5.76 -18.26 9.92
N TYR A 473 -4.70 -17.99 9.15
CA TYR A 473 -4.71 -17.49 7.78
C TYR A 473 -3.92 -18.41 6.86
N GLY A 474 -4.31 -18.45 5.58
CA GLY A 474 -3.55 -19.05 4.49
C GLY A 474 -2.84 -18.00 3.66
N LEU A 475 -1.70 -18.33 3.07
CA LEU A 475 -1.02 -17.50 2.06
C LEU A 475 -1.20 -18.15 0.68
N ARG A 476 -1.61 -17.36 -0.30
CA ARG A 476 -1.68 -17.76 -1.71
C ARG A 476 -0.91 -16.76 -2.56
N VAL A 477 -0.10 -17.26 -3.48
CA VAL A 477 0.63 -16.44 -4.44
C VAL A 477 0.12 -16.73 -5.85
N THR A 478 -0.26 -15.68 -6.59
CA THR A 478 -0.69 -15.79 -7.98
C THR A 478 0.00 -14.74 -8.84
N ASN A 479 0.13 -15.03 -10.14
CA ASN A 479 0.53 -14.01 -11.11
C ASN A 479 -0.65 -13.08 -11.47
N LYS A 480 -0.43 -12.13 -12.41
CA LYS A 480 -1.45 -11.20 -12.95
C LYS A 480 -2.75 -11.91 -13.37
N PHE A 481 -2.64 -13.10 -13.95
CA PHE A 481 -3.77 -13.87 -14.52
C PHE A 481 -4.47 -14.77 -13.50
N GLY A 482 -4.10 -14.68 -12.22
CA GLY A 482 -4.67 -15.52 -11.16
C GLY A 482 -4.12 -16.95 -11.13
N VAL A 483 -3.08 -17.25 -11.93
CA VAL A 483 -2.42 -18.56 -11.92
C VAL A 483 -1.55 -18.69 -10.68
N PRO A 484 -1.74 -19.74 -9.85
CA PRO A 484 -0.95 -19.94 -8.65
C PRO A 484 0.53 -20.17 -8.99
N VAL A 485 1.40 -19.57 -8.18
CA VAL A 485 2.81 -19.95 -8.08
C VAL A 485 2.88 -21.12 -7.10
N ALA A 486 3.46 -22.22 -7.53
CA ALA A 486 3.64 -23.41 -6.70
C ALA A 486 5.12 -23.65 -6.43
N THR A 487 5.46 -23.98 -5.20
CA THR A 487 6.77 -24.50 -4.85
C THR A 487 6.81 -25.99 -5.19
N VAL A 488 7.31 -26.36 -6.38
CA VAL A 488 7.57 -27.75 -6.72
C VAL A 488 9.07 -27.98 -6.62
N PRO A 489 9.56 -28.82 -5.69
CA PRO A 489 10.98 -29.11 -5.57
C PRO A 489 11.58 -29.57 -6.90
N GLY A 490 12.64 -28.89 -7.35
CA GLY A 490 13.38 -29.23 -8.57
C GLY A 490 12.80 -28.69 -9.88
N GLN A 491 11.70 -27.93 -9.87
CA GLN A 491 11.24 -27.19 -11.05
C GLN A 491 11.72 -25.73 -10.99
N VAL A 492 12.32 -25.27 -12.07
CA VAL A 492 12.64 -23.85 -12.26
C VAL A 492 11.36 -23.13 -12.64
N HIS A 493 10.91 -22.23 -11.78
CA HIS A 493 9.67 -21.52 -11.99
C HIS A 493 9.93 -20.09 -12.47
N TYR A 494 9.14 -19.66 -13.43
CA TYR A 494 8.96 -18.29 -13.91
C TYR A 494 10.23 -17.53 -14.31
N ASN A 495 10.44 -17.40 -15.61
CA ASN A 495 11.40 -16.50 -16.27
C ASN A 495 12.89 -16.75 -16.03
N LEU A 496 13.31 -17.94 -15.61
CA LEU A 496 14.70 -18.36 -15.80
C LEU A 496 14.97 -18.96 -17.19
N SER A 497 13.97 -19.12 -18.02
CA SER A 497 14.12 -19.43 -19.43
C SER A 497 14.27 -18.12 -20.21
N VAL A 498 15.41 -17.52 -20.12
CA VAL A 498 15.91 -16.67 -21.20
C VAL A 498 16.49 -17.61 -22.24
N PRO A 499 16.12 -17.53 -23.52
CA PRO A 499 16.76 -18.27 -24.59
C PRO A 499 18.22 -17.82 -24.75
#